data_77d26e012c573031f71655bbb2e4f154
#
_entry.id   77d26e012c573031f71655bbb2e4f154
#
_cell.length_a   1.000
_cell.length_b   1.000
_cell.length_c   1.000
_cell.angle_alpha   90.00
_cell.angle_beta   90.00
_cell.angle_gamma   90.00
#
_symmetry.space_group_name_H-M   'P 1'
#
loop_
_entity.id
_entity.type
_entity.pdbx_description
1 polymer ?
#
loop_
_entity_poly.entity_id
_entity_poly.type
_entity_poly.pdbx_seq_one_letter_code
_entity_poly.pdbx_strand_id
1 'polypeptide(L)'
;MTKSLTYSFAVLAAFGTFGCAQDGPGKKAASEAETKAPEATAPAAVAGTPQAPAGDGDAYAPLSPTPEMDKAIADAKASGDKKKLAAAYAVRGDYRTNEDAKAGQRVKYRAALSDYRNAIKADKGNEQATAGKSQIEQIYTMMGRPIPSVAECDKVSETGTYKP
;
A
#
# COMPACT_ATOMS: atom_id res chain seq x y z
N MET A 1 27.29 -37.46 2.28
CA MET A 1 27.78 -36.95 1.00
C MET A 1 27.07 -35.63 0.73
N THR A 2 27.69 -34.55 1.16
CA THR A 2 27.18 -33.17 1.11
C THR A 2 27.77 -32.49 -0.09
N LYS A 3 26.93 -32.07 -1.05
CA LYS A 3 27.35 -31.24 -2.20
C LYS A 3 27.07 -29.79 -1.87
N SER A 4 28.13 -29.04 -1.55
CA SER A 4 28.13 -27.58 -1.48
C SER A 4 28.04 -27.01 -2.89
N LEU A 5 27.03 -26.23 -3.17
CA LEU A 5 26.92 -25.40 -4.38
C LEU A 5 27.23 -23.95 -4.03
N THR A 6 28.46 -23.53 -4.36
CA THR A 6 28.90 -22.14 -4.25
C THR A 6 28.47 -21.36 -5.49
N TYR A 7 27.55 -20.43 -5.32
CA TYR A 7 27.21 -19.46 -6.36
C TYR A 7 28.02 -18.17 -6.15
N SER A 8 28.99 -17.94 -7.04
CA SER A 8 29.70 -16.67 -7.15
C SER A 8 28.89 -15.70 -7.99
N PHE A 9 28.42 -14.61 -7.40
CA PHE A 9 27.88 -13.48 -8.14
C PHE A 9 28.99 -12.44 -8.38
N ALA A 10 29.34 -12.27 -9.63
CA ALA A 10 30.21 -11.18 -10.08
C ALA A 10 29.37 -9.91 -10.22
N VAL A 11 29.71 -8.88 -9.43
CA VAL A 11 29.13 -7.54 -9.53
C VAL A 11 29.96 -6.75 -10.53
N LEU A 12 29.37 -6.40 -11.66
CA LEU A 12 29.95 -5.47 -12.63
C LEU A 12 29.49 -4.05 -12.30
N ALA A 13 30.41 -3.23 -11.77
CA ALA A 13 30.20 -1.81 -11.57
C ALA A 13 30.57 -1.07 -12.85
N ALA A 14 29.62 -0.39 -13.47
CA ALA A 14 29.89 0.56 -14.56
C ALA A 14 29.69 1.98 -14.04
N PHE A 15 30.81 2.68 -13.83
CA PHE A 15 30.85 4.11 -13.57
C PHE A 15 30.71 4.86 -14.89
N GLY A 16 29.63 5.62 -15.06
CA GLY A 16 29.48 6.59 -16.14
C GLY A 16 29.66 8.01 -15.59
N THR A 17 30.85 8.57 -15.79
CA THR A 17 31.15 10.00 -15.56
C THR A 17 30.57 10.83 -16.69
N PHE A 18 29.68 11.76 -16.42
CA PHE A 18 29.40 12.89 -17.30
C PHE A 18 29.82 14.18 -16.63
N GLY A 19 31.00 14.64 -17.00
CA GLY A 19 31.39 16.02 -16.83
C GLY A 19 30.97 16.80 -18.07
N CYS A 20 30.62 18.07 -17.87
CA CYS A 20 31.12 19.17 -18.69
C CYS A 20 30.61 20.48 -18.13
N ALA A 21 31.57 21.27 -17.74
CA ALA A 21 31.49 22.70 -17.57
C ALA A 21 31.30 23.38 -18.92
N GLN A 22 30.65 24.52 -18.95
CA GLN A 22 31.05 25.65 -19.82
C GLN A 22 30.50 26.95 -19.32
N ASP A 23 31.44 27.80 -18.90
CA ASP A 23 31.28 29.23 -18.66
C ASP A 23 31.01 30.00 -19.95
N GLY A 24 30.32 31.13 -19.85
CA GLY A 24 30.34 32.16 -20.85
C GLY A 24 29.42 33.36 -20.53
N PRO A 25 29.97 34.59 -20.29
CA PRO A 25 29.17 35.76 -20.00
C PRO A 25 28.88 36.58 -21.28
N GLY A 26 27.67 37.08 -21.37
CA GLY A 26 27.41 38.00 -22.50
C GLY A 26 26.02 38.60 -22.59
N LYS A 27 25.89 39.85 -22.07
CA LYS A 27 25.11 40.99 -22.60
C LYS A 27 23.59 40.92 -22.76
N LYS A 28 22.99 41.82 -21.95
CA LYS A 28 21.83 42.72 -22.17
C LYS A 28 21.22 42.75 -23.57
N ALA A 29 19.92 42.58 -23.65
CA ALA A 29 19.00 43.46 -24.36
C ALA A 29 17.57 43.21 -23.89
N ALA A 30 16.89 44.29 -23.53
CA ALA A 30 15.46 44.31 -23.19
C ALA A 30 14.63 44.12 -24.47
N SER A 31 13.57 43.35 -24.35
CA SER A 31 12.38 43.49 -25.21
C SER A 31 11.18 42.93 -24.47
N GLU A 32 10.26 43.84 -24.19
CA GLU A 32 8.91 43.54 -23.77
C GLU A 32 8.21 42.72 -24.85
N ALA A 33 7.61 41.61 -24.48
CA ALA A 33 6.46 41.07 -25.19
C ALA A 33 5.74 40.08 -24.27
N GLU A 34 4.64 40.53 -23.79
CA GLU A 34 3.34 39.86 -23.68
C GLU A 34 3.28 38.41 -23.16
N THR A 35 2.83 38.36 -21.98
CA THR A 35 2.38 37.26 -21.16
C THR A 35 1.33 36.42 -21.88
N LYS A 36 1.69 35.19 -22.26
CA LYS A 36 0.72 34.11 -22.38
C LYS A 36 1.08 33.05 -21.37
N ALA A 37 0.31 32.99 -20.29
CA ALA A 37 0.42 31.97 -19.28
C ALA A 37 0.25 30.57 -19.91
N PRO A 38 1.11 29.60 -19.59
CA PRO A 38 0.81 28.21 -19.92
C PRO A 38 -0.28 27.75 -18.97
N GLU A 39 -1.38 27.36 -19.58
CA GLU A 39 -2.49 26.63 -19.01
C GLU A 39 -1.94 25.40 -18.29
N ALA A 40 -2.00 25.41 -16.97
CA ALA A 40 -1.64 24.28 -16.14
C ALA A 40 -2.68 23.17 -16.40
N THR A 41 -2.29 22.22 -17.23
CA THR A 41 -3.02 20.96 -17.36
C THR A 41 -2.93 20.23 -16.02
N ALA A 42 -3.96 20.38 -15.21
CA ALA A 42 -4.13 19.61 -14.00
C ALA A 42 -4.12 18.10 -14.37
N PRO A 43 -3.37 17.26 -13.64
CA PRO A 43 -3.48 15.83 -13.85
C PRO A 43 -4.93 15.42 -13.54
N ALA A 44 -5.56 14.76 -14.50
CA ALA A 44 -6.89 14.19 -14.35
C ALA A 44 -6.91 13.30 -13.10
N ALA A 45 -7.58 13.79 -12.07
CA ALA A 45 -7.95 12.99 -10.92
C ALA A 45 -8.80 11.82 -11.47
N VAL A 46 -8.26 10.62 -11.37
CA VAL A 46 -9.03 9.39 -11.58
C VAL A 46 -10.04 9.36 -10.43
N ALA A 47 -11.20 9.96 -10.67
CA ALA A 47 -12.34 9.84 -9.79
C ALA A 47 -12.83 8.39 -9.91
N GLY A 48 -12.25 7.51 -9.10
CA GLY A 48 -12.86 6.24 -8.77
C GLY A 48 -14.19 6.55 -8.10
N THR A 49 -15.28 6.34 -8.82
CA THR A 49 -16.63 6.48 -8.30
C THR A 49 -16.72 5.67 -7.00
N PRO A 50 -17.11 6.27 -5.86
CA PRO A 50 -17.35 5.50 -4.64
C PRO A 50 -18.46 4.49 -4.96
N GLN A 51 -18.11 3.21 -4.98
CA GLN A 51 -19.07 2.15 -5.19
C GLN A 51 -20.06 2.20 -4.02
N ALA A 52 -21.33 2.43 -4.32
CA ALA A 52 -22.39 2.46 -3.33
C ALA A 52 -22.34 1.18 -2.48
N PRO A 53 -22.64 1.26 -1.17
CA PRO A 53 -22.59 0.09 -0.30
C PRO A 53 -23.55 -0.97 -0.82
N ALA A 54 -23.01 -2.16 -1.12
CA ALA A 54 -23.80 -3.35 -1.32
C ALA A 54 -24.78 -3.52 -0.15
N GLY A 55 -26.00 -3.99 -0.41
CA GLY A 55 -27.04 -4.10 0.60
C GLY A 55 -26.58 -4.84 1.87
N ASP A 56 -27.24 -4.58 2.97
CA ASP A 56 -26.82 -5.06 4.32
C ASP A 56 -26.58 -6.58 4.44
N GLY A 57 -27.11 -7.38 3.55
CA GLY A 57 -26.89 -8.84 3.51
C GLY A 57 -25.45 -9.24 3.20
N ASP A 58 -24.78 -8.52 2.30
CA ASP A 58 -23.40 -8.85 1.88
C ASP A 58 -22.34 -8.17 2.77
N ALA A 59 -22.75 -7.24 3.63
CA ALA A 59 -21.84 -6.47 4.47
C ALA A 59 -21.02 -7.33 5.46
N TYR A 60 -21.50 -8.54 5.76
CA TYR A 60 -20.93 -9.49 6.73
C TYR A 60 -20.42 -10.79 6.11
N ALA A 61 -20.39 -10.90 4.79
CA ALA A 61 -19.84 -12.07 4.13
C ALA A 61 -18.39 -12.33 4.58
N PRO A 62 -17.99 -13.58 4.83
CA PRO A 62 -16.68 -13.91 5.36
C PRO A 62 -15.56 -13.61 4.36
N LEU A 63 -14.33 -13.48 4.86
CA LEU A 63 -13.14 -13.31 4.02
C LEU A 63 -12.91 -14.52 3.11
N SER A 64 -12.41 -14.24 1.90
CA SER A 64 -11.84 -15.27 1.06
C SER A 64 -10.52 -15.79 1.67
N PRO A 65 -10.23 -17.10 1.56
CA PRO A 65 -8.94 -17.64 1.98
C PRO A 65 -7.77 -17.04 1.20
N THR A 66 -6.67 -16.77 1.90
CA THR A 66 -5.45 -16.17 1.33
C THR A 66 -4.20 -17.01 1.62
N PRO A 67 -4.16 -18.33 1.29
CA PRO A 67 -3.12 -19.24 1.76
C PRO A 67 -1.71 -18.84 1.33
N GLU A 68 -1.54 -18.28 0.13
CA GLU A 68 -0.23 -17.86 -0.35
C GLU A 68 0.28 -16.60 0.38
N MET A 69 -0.61 -15.65 0.66
CA MET A 69 -0.26 -14.46 1.43
C MET A 69 0.01 -14.82 2.89
N ASP A 70 -0.75 -15.74 3.46
CA ASP A 70 -0.55 -16.25 4.81
C ASP A 70 0.81 -16.95 4.93
N LYS A 71 1.18 -17.74 3.91
CA LYS A 71 2.51 -18.34 3.81
C LYS A 71 3.61 -17.31 3.71
N ALA A 72 3.45 -16.27 2.87
CA ALA A 72 4.44 -15.19 2.75
C ALA A 72 4.67 -14.46 4.09
N ILE A 73 3.59 -14.23 4.86
CA ILE A 73 3.69 -13.65 6.21
C ILE A 73 4.44 -14.60 7.16
N ALA A 74 4.14 -15.90 7.11
CA ALA A 74 4.80 -16.90 7.96
C ALA A 74 6.30 -16.99 7.64
N ASP A 75 6.66 -17.07 6.36
CA ASP A 75 8.05 -17.10 5.88
C ASP A 75 8.82 -15.84 6.29
N ALA A 76 8.19 -14.66 6.16
CA ALA A 76 8.79 -13.39 6.58
C ALA A 76 8.98 -13.31 8.11
N LYS A 77 8.04 -13.83 8.89
CA LYS A 77 8.18 -13.96 10.35
C LYS A 77 9.34 -14.88 10.72
N ALA A 78 9.45 -16.04 10.07
CA ALA A 78 10.50 -17.01 10.32
C ALA A 78 11.89 -16.47 9.96
N SER A 79 12.01 -15.66 8.91
CA SER A 79 13.27 -15.01 8.51
C SER A 79 13.71 -13.87 9.44
N GLY A 80 12.81 -13.33 10.25
CA GLY A 80 13.06 -12.14 11.07
C GLY A 80 13.19 -10.83 10.28
N ASP A 81 12.96 -10.85 8.96
CA ASP A 81 13.04 -9.66 8.08
C ASP A 81 11.80 -8.78 8.25
N LYS A 82 11.93 -7.72 9.02
CA LYS A 82 10.82 -6.80 9.32
C LYS A 82 10.27 -6.10 8.08
N LYS A 83 11.13 -5.77 7.09
CA LYS A 83 10.66 -5.11 5.86
C LYS A 83 9.86 -6.07 5.00
N LYS A 84 10.31 -7.33 4.84
CA LYS A 84 9.54 -8.36 4.16
C LYS A 84 8.22 -8.64 4.86
N LEU A 85 8.25 -8.70 6.19
CA LEU A 85 7.03 -8.89 6.98
C LEU A 85 6.03 -7.76 6.79
N ALA A 86 6.49 -6.51 6.81
CA ALA A 86 5.66 -5.35 6.56
C ALA A 86 5.06 -5.39 5.14
N ALA A 87 5.87 -5.67 4.13
CA ALA A 87 5.41 -5.81 2.75
C ALA A 87 4.36 -6.92 2.59
N ALA A 88 4.58 -8.10 3.19
CA ALA A 88 3.64 -9.21 3.12
C ALA A 88 2.28 -8.86 3.76
N TYR A 89 2.28 -8.20 4.91
CA TYR A 89 1.05 -7.70 5.53
C TYR A 89 0.37 -6.63 4.66
N ALA A 90 1.12 -5.66 4.09
CA ALA A 90 0.55 -4.61 3.26
C ALA A 90 -0.14 -5.20 2.02
N VAL A 91 0.49 -6.16 1.35
CA VAL A 91 -0.08 -6.86 0.18
C VAL A 91 -1.38 -7.58 0.55
N ARG A 92 -1.44 -8.29 1.69
CA ARG A 92 -2.68 -8.94 2.12
C ARG A 92 -3.76 -7.92 2.48
N GLY A 93 -3.40 -6.80 3.09
CA GLY A 93 -4.30 -5.69 3.36
C GLY A 93 -4.92 -5.10 2.10
N ASP A 94 -4.10 -4.89 1.06
CA ASP A 94 -4.57 -4.38 -0.24
C ASP A 94 -5.51 -5.37 -0.94
N TYR A 95 -5.16 -6.66 -0.96
CA TYR A 95 -6.05 -7.69 -1.50
C TYR A 95 -7.42 -7.66 -0.81
N ARG A 96 -7.44 -7.65 0.53
CA ARG A 96 -8.68 -7.59 1.30
C ARG A 96 -9.48 -6.33 1.04
N THR A 97 -8.82 -5.20 0.84
CA THR A 97 -9.49 -3.93 0.58
C THR A 97 -10.09 -3.87 -0.82
N ASN A 98 -9.32 -4.26 -1.83
CA ASN A 98 -9.60 -3.94 -3.22
C ASN A 98 -10.05 -5.15 -4.06
N GLU A 99 -9.55 -6.35 -3.78
CA GLU A 99 -9.69 -7.51 -4.65
C GLU A 99 -10.65 -8.58 -4.10
N ASP A 100 -10.84 -8.67 -2.77
CA ASP A 100 -11.78 -9.61 -2.17
C ASP A 100 -13.22 -9.15 -2.39
N ALA A 101 -13.72 -9.42 -3.60
CA ALA A 101 -15.07 -9.05 -4.00
C ALA A 101 -16.17 -9.86 -3.29
N LYS A 102 -15.82 -11.01 -2.68
CA LYS A 102 -16.77 -11.88 -1.98
C LYS A 102 -16.96 -11.50 -0.52
N ALA A 103 -15.94 -10.89 0.08
CA ALA A 103 -15.99 -10.48 1.47
C ALA A 103 -16.87 -9.25 1.68
N GLY A 104 -17.67 -9.26 2.73
CA GLY A 104 -18.48 -8.14 3.14
C GLY A 104 -17.62 -6.94 3.57
N GLN A 105 -18.05 -5.72 3.23
CA GLN A 105 -17.28 -4.51 3.51
C GLN A 105 -16.91 -4.36 5.00
N ARG A 106 -17.81 -4.75 5.91
CA ARG A 106 -17.57 -4.67 7.36
C ARG A 106 -16.52 -5.68 7.83
N VAL A 107 -16.36 -6.78 7.11
CA VAL A 107 -15.37 -7.82 7.41
C VAL A 107 -14.03 -7.45 6.80
N LYS A 108 -14.00 -7.18 5.49
CA LYS A 108 -12.75 -6.91 4.77
C LYS A 108 -12.01 -5.68 5.27
N TYR A 109 -12.71 -4.58 5.56
CA TYR A 109 -12.05 -3.37 6.07
C TYR A 109 -11.47 -3.53 7.47
N ARG A 110 -12.13 -4.29 8.36
CA ARG A 110 -11.55 -4.63 9.67
C ARG A 110 -10.29 -5.46 9.54
N ALA A 111 -10.35 -6.52 8.74
CA ALA A 111 -9.22 -7.39 8.52
C ALA A 111 -8.04 -6.67 7.83
N ALA A 112 -8.32 -5.82 6.84
CA ALA A 112 -7.30 -5.01 6.19
C ALA A 112 -6.66 -3.99 7.15
N LEU A 113 -7.44 -3.36 8.04
CA LEU A 113 -6.90 -2.48 9.09
C LEU A 113 -5.95 -3.21 10.03
N SER A 114 -6.24 -4.47 10.40
CA SER A 114 -5.31 -5.30 11.17
C SER A 114 -4.02 -5.50 10.41
N ASP A 115 -4.09 -5.87 9.13
CA ASP A 115 -2.90 -6.09 8.30
C ASP A 115 -2.05 -4.82 8.16
N TYR A 116 -2.65 -3.68 7.83
CA TYR A 116 -1.90 -2.43 7.71
C TYR A 116 -1.27 -1.99 9.04
N ARG A 117 -1.97 -2.17 10.16
CA ARG A 117 -1.40 -1.89 11.49
C ARG A 117 -0.21 -2.80 11.81
N ASN A 118 -0.29 -4.08 11.46
CA ASN A 118 0.81 -5.04 11.62
C ASN A 118 1.99 -4.71 10.70
N ALA A 119 1.74 -4.28 9.46
CA ALA A 119 2.76 -3.81 8.55
C ALA A 119 3.51 -2.59 9.11
N ILE A 120 2.78 -1.56 9.58
CA ILE A 120 3.37 -0.36 10.19
C ILE A 120 4.12 -0.69 11.49
N LYS A 121 3.64 -1.65 12.28
CA LYS A 121 4.34 -2.14 13.48
C LYS A 121 5.67 -2.81 13.14
N ALA A 122 5.73 -3.57 12.04
CA ALA A 122 6.94 -4.22 11.56
C ALA A 122 7.92 -3.21 10.94
N ASP A 123 7.42 -2.30 10.11
CA ASP A 123 8.20 -1.23 9.48
C ASP A 123 7.38 0.08 9.45
N LYS A 124 7.76 1.04 10.29
CA LYS A 124 7.08 2.35 10.38
C LYS A 124 7.17 3.18 9.09
N GLY A 125 8.15 2.87 8.23
CA GLY A 125 8.34 3.53 6.93
C GLY A 125 7.55 2.91 5.79
N ASN A 126 6.68 1.93 6.04
CA ASN A 126 5.86 1.32 5.01
C ASN A 126 4.74 2.28 4.55
N GLU A 127 5.00 3.00 3.45
CA GLU A 127 4.08 3.99 2.90
C GLU A 127 2.77 3.37 2.40
N GLN A 128 2.84 2.19 1.77
CA GLN A 128 1.68 1.45 1.26
C GLN A 128 0.69 1.15 2.40
N ALA A 129 1.18 0.61 3.51
CA ALA A 129 0.34 0.31 4.66
C ALA A 129 -0.22 1.58 5.32
N THR A 130 0.56 2.66 5.36
CA THR A 130 0.13 3.95 5.90
C THR A 130 -0.99 4.54 5.06
N ALA A 131 -0.85 4.53 3.74
CA ALA A 131 -1.87 5.01 2.81
C ALA A 131 -3.16 4.17 2.90
N GLY A 132 -3.04 2.83 2.86
CA GLY A 132 -4.19 1.92 2.95
C GLY A 132 -4.96 2.06 4.26
N LYS A 133 -4.23 2.15 5.39
CA LYS A 133 -4.84 2.43 6.70
C LYS A 133 -5.63 3.74 6.69
N SER A 134 -5.01 4.82 6.20
CA SER A 134 -5.64 6.15 6.14
C SER A 134 -6.89 6.14 5.28
N GLN A 135 -6.85 5.47 4.14
CA GLN A 135 -8.01 5.33 3.25
C GLN A 135 -9.19 4.67 3.95
N ILE A 136 -8.98 3.56 4.66
CA ILE A 136 -10.06 2.89 5.38
C ILE A 136 -10.59 3.76 6.53
N GLU A 137 -9.72 4.43 7.28
CA GLU A 137 -10.12 5.32 8.37
C GLU A 137 -10.98 6.49 7.85
N GLN A 138 -10.65 7.03 6.66
CA GLN A 138 -11.48 8.04 5.99
C GLN A 138 -12.87 7.49 5.61
N ILE A 139 -12.94 6.24 5.10
CA ILE A 139 -14.22 5.60 4.78
C ILE A 139 -15.10 5.51 6.04
N TYR A 140 -14.55 5.08 7.18
CA TYR A 140 -15.30 5.05 8.44
C TYR A 140 -15.79 6.43 8.87
N THR A 141 -14.93 7.44 8.75
CA THR A 141 -15.27 8.84 9.08
C THR A 141 -16.39 9.37 8.18
N MET A 142 -16.30 9.14 6.86
CA MET A 142 -17.35 9.57 5.92
C MET A 142 -18.69 8.87 6.18
N MET A 143 -18.67 7.64 6.67
CA MET A 143 -19.88 6.92 7.05
C MET A 143 -20.43 7.33 8.42
N GLY A 144 -19.79 8.27 9.13
CA GLY A 144 -20.15 8.66 10.49
C GLY A 144 -19.99 7.53 11.52
N ARG A 145 -19.09 6.57 11.27
CA ARG A 145 -18.87 5.40 12.12
C ARG A 145 -17.53 5.49 12.86
N PRO A 146 -17.47 4.99 14.10
CA PRO A 146 -16.20 4.93 14.82
C PRO A 146 -15.23 3.98 14.12
N ILE A 147 -13.95 4.36 14.13
CA ILE A 147 -12.87 3.50 13.62
C ILE A 147 -12.79 2.27 14.54
N PRO A 148 -12.80 1.03 13.98
CA PRO A 148 -12.76 -0.17 14.78
C PRO A 148 -11.47 -0.27 15.61
N SER A 149 -11.62 -0.80 16.83
CA SER A 149 -10.50 -1.05 17.72
C SER A 149 -9.49 -2.07 17.12
N VAL A 150 -8.27 -2.07 17.65
CA VAL A 150 -7.25 -3.05 17.24
C VAL A 150 -7.75 -4.47 17.51
N ALA A 151 -8.30 -4.72 18.69
CA ALA A 151 -8.77 -6.05 19.09
C ALA A 151 -9.90 -6.58 18.18
N GLU A 152 -10.86 -5.71 17.77
CA GLU A 152 -11.88 -6.10 16.80
C GLU A 152 -11.28 -6.46 15.44
N CYS A 153 -10.34 -5.65 14.96
CA CYS A 153 -9.69 -5.88 13.68
C CYS A 153 -8.89 -7.19 13.67
N ASP A 154 -8.11 -7.44 14.72
CA ASP A 154 -7.29 -8.65 14.85
C ASP A 154 -8.18 -9.90 14.92
N LYS A 155 -9.25 -9.88 15.71
CA LYS A 155 -10.22 -10.98 15.78
C LYS A 155 -10.81 -11.29 14.41
N VAL A 156 -11.22 -10.27 13.66
CA VAL A 156 -11.78 -10.48 12.31
C VAL A 156 -10.72 -11.00 11.34
N SER A 157 -9.50 -10.50 11.43
CA SER A 157 -8.38 -10.99 10.60
C SER A 157 -8.05 -12.46 10.85
N GLU A 158 -8.17 -12.93 12.09
CA GLU A 158 -7.92 -14.32 12.51
C GLU A 158 -9.08 -15.26 12.15
N THR A 159 -10.32 -14.83 12.38
CA THR A 159 -11.51 -15.69 12.20
C THR A 159 -12.12 -15.63 10.81
N GLY A 160 -11.76 -14.61 10.03
CA GLY A 160 -12.37 -14.35 8.73
C GLY A 160 -13.82 -13.89 8.78
N THR A 161 -14.38 -13.65 9.98
CA THR A 161 -15.79 -13.34 10.18
C THR A 161 -15.97 -12.17 11.15
N TYR A 162 -17.09 -11.45 11.00
CA TYR A 162 -17.51 -10.41 11.94
C TYR A 162 -18.98 -10.62 12.31
N LYS A 163 -19.26 -10.63 13.61
CA LYS A 163 -20.62 -10.59 14.14
C LYS A 163 -20.77 -9.28 14.94
N PRO A 164 -21.77 -8.43 14.62
CA PRO A 164 -22.02 -7.19 15.31
C PRO A 164 -22.46 -7.41 16.77
#